data_c9da8c74e5a175f9946140c8e1582928
#
_entry.id   c9da8c74e5a175f9946140c8e1582928
#
_cell.length_a   1.000
_cell.length_b   1.000
_cell.length_c   1.000
_cell.angle_alpha   90.00
_cell.angle_beta   90.00
_cell.angle_gamma   90.00
#
_symmetry.space_group_name_H-M   'P 1'
#
loop_
_entity.id
_entity.type
_entity.pdbx_description
1 polymer ?
#
loop_
_entity_poly.entity_id
_entity_poly.type
_entity_poly.pdbx_seq_one_letter_code
_entity_poly.pdbx_strand_id
1 'polypeptide(L)'
;WGYEGSKKFIGGNPVEKIIQSPRDISEILAVDLNACNNYSNGLNAAKKIEVPSMLIFGELDKMVNLESGKKFSDLIKNSNTHIIKGCGHMIMIEKAFEMREKILEFLNK
;
A
#
# COMPACT_ATOMS: atom_id res chain seq x y z
N TRP A 1 9.87 3.54 3.18
CA TRP A 1 8.73 2.70 3.15
C TRP A 1 8.08 2.43 4.52
N GLY A 2 8.79 2.03 5.58
CA GLY A 2 8.33 2.20 6.94
C GLY A 2 8.49 3.67 7.39
N TYR A 3 7.83 4.07 8.47
CA TYR A 3 8.08 5.39 9.04
C TYR A 3 9.36 5.38 9.90
N GLU A 4 10.00 6.52 10.02
CA GLU A 4 11.14 6.70 10.91
C GLU A 4 10.72 6.41 12.36
N GLY A 5 11.43 5.51 13.02
CA GLY A 5 11.09 5.01 14.37
C GLY A 5 10.34 3.68 14.41
N SER A 6 9.99 3.08 13.28
CA SER A 6 9.46 1.71 13.25
C SER A 6 10.53 0.71 13.71
N LYS A 7 10.23 -0.01 14.80
CA LYS A 7 11.15 -1.01 15.35
C LYS A 7 11.20 -2.33 14.59
N LYS A 8 10.31 -2.50 13.61
CA LYS A 8 10.19 -3.73 12.79
C LYS A 8 10.79 -3.58 11.39
N PHE A 9 11.76 -2.71 11.25
CA PHE A 9 12.47 -2.54 9.97
C PHE A 9 13.49 -3.68 9.80
N ILE A 10 13.05 -4.78 9.21
CA ILE A 10 13.90 -5.96 9.03
C ILE A 10 14.58 -5.87 7.68
N GLY A 11 15.91 -5.64 7.71
CA GLY A 11 16.76 -5.93 6.56
C GLY A 11 16.86 -4.88 5.47
N GLY A 12 16.63 -3.59 5.76
CA GLY A 12 16.86 -2.50 4.83
C GLY A 12 15.72 -2.30 3.80
N ASN A 13 15.89 -1.30 2.96
CA ASN A 13 14.92 -0.98 1.92
C ASN A 13 14.90 -2.09 0.85
N PRO A 14 13.77 -2.76 0.56
CA PRO A 14 13.68 -3.79 -0.47
C PRO A 14 14.11 -3.29 -1.86
N VAL A 15 13.81 -2.04 -2.18
CA VAL A 15 14.21 -1.41 -3.46
C VAL A 15 15.72 -1.24 -3.52
N GLU A 16 16.36 -0.84 -2.43
CA GLU A 16 17.81 -0.71 -2.35
C GLU A 16 18.52 -2.06 -2.55
N LYS A 17 18.00 -3.14 -1.96
CA LYS A 17 18.51 -4.50 -2.18
C LYS A 17 18.40 -4.95 -3.63
N ILE A 18 17.32 -4.60 -4.31
CA ILE A 18 17.12 -4.90 -5.72
C ILE A 18 18.13 -4.12 -6.57
N ILE A 19 18.33 -2.84 -6.30
CA ILE A 19 19.28 -1.96 -7.01
C ILE A 19 20.72 -2.45 -6.82
N GLN A 20 21.07 -2.96 -5.64
CA GLN A 20 22.39 -3.51 -5.32
C GLN A 20 22.59 -4.96 -5.84
N SER A 21 21.58 -5.55 -6.46
CA SER A 21 21.70 -6.88 -7.09
C SER A 21 22.75 -6.85 -8.21
N PRO A 22 23.55 -7.94 -8.38
CA PRO A 22 24.52 -8.02 -9.46
C PRO A 22 23.89 -8.09 -10.86
N ARG A 23 22.56 -8.17 -10.96
CA ARG A 23 21.84 -8.08 -12.24
C ARG A 23 21.63 -6.63 -12.61
N ASP A 24 21.90 -6.29 -13.86
CA ASP A 24 21.50 -5.00 -14.40
C ASP A 24 19.97 -4.99 -14.60
N ILE A 25 19.27 -4.39 -13.65
CA ILE A 25 17.81 -4.23 -13.67
C ILE A 25 17.39 -2.78 -13.96
N SER A 26 18.36 -1.92 -14.28
CA SER A 26 18.11 -0.48 -14.44
C SER A 26 17.06 -0.21 -15.52
N GLU A 27 17.10 -0.92 -16.64
CA GLU A 27 16.11 -0.78 -17.72
C GLU A 27 14.73 -1.27 -17.29
N ILE A 28 14.66 -2.42 -16.61
CA ILE A 28 13.40 -2.98 -16.10
C ILE A 28 12.78 -2.03 -15.09
N LEU A 29 13.58 -1.52 -14.15
CA LEU A 29 13.12 -0.57 -13.14
C LEU A 29 12.64 0.74 -13.78
N ALA A 30 13.33 1.24 -14.80
CA ALA A 30 12.92 2.44 -15.52
C ALA A 30 11.56 2.24 -16.24
N VAL A 31 11.34 1.08 -16.87
CA VAL A 31 10.07 0.74 -17.52
C VAL A 31 8.94 0.68 -16.49
N ASP A 32 9.15 0.02 -15.36
CA ASP A 32 8.15 -0.13 -14.32
C ASP A 32 7.80 1.22 -13.67
N LEU A 33 8.78 2.04 -13.36
CA LEU A 33 8.57 3.38 -12.79
C LEU A 33 7.84 4.31 -13.79
N ASN A 34 8.19 4.24 -15.06
CA ASN A 34 7.48 5.01 -16.10
C ASN A 34 6.03 4.54 -16.25
N ALA A 35 5.76 3.23 -16.21
CA ALA A 35 4.41 2.70 -16.23
C ALA A 35 3.58 3.21 -15.05
N CYS A 36 4.13 3.20 -13.84
CA CYS A 36 3.47 3.77 -12.66
C CYS A 36 3.20 5.27 -12.81
N ASN A 37 4.19 6.03 -13.31
CA ASN A 37 4.07 7.47 -13.48
C ASN A 37 3.03 7.87 -14.55
N ASN A 38 2.90 7.07 -15.60
CA ASN A 38 1.98 7.32 -16.70
C ASN A 38 0.56 6.79 -16.45
N TYR A 39 0.34 6.01 -15.38
CA TYR A 39 -0.97 5.48 -15.05
C TYR A 39 -1.90 6.58 -14.50
N SER A 40 -2.95 6.89 -15.24
CA SER A 40 -3.89 7.98 -14.92
C SER A 40 -5.34 7.54 -14.74
N ASN A 41 -5.65 6.25 -14.95
CA ASN A 41 -7.03 5.77 -15.00
C ASN A 41 -7.54 5.20 -13.64
N GLY A 42 -6.77 5.30 -12.57
CA GLY A 42 -7.08 4.69 -11.28
C GLY A 42 -8.43 5.13 -10.69
N LEU A 43 -8.75 6.42 -10.75
CA LEU A 43 -10.00 6.95 -10.22
C LEU A 43 -11.22 6.44 -10.99
N ASN A 44 -11.12 6.33 -12.32
CA ASN A 44 -12.20 5.80 -13.14
C ASN A 44 -12.37 4.29 -12.95
N ALA A 45 -11.28 3.56 -12.75
CA ALA A 45 -11.32 2.14 -12.44
C ALA A 45 -11.97 1.90 -11.06
N ALA A 46 -11.62 2.70 -10.06
CA ALA A 46 -12.21 2.60 -8.71
C ALA A 46 -13.74 2.72 -8.72
N LYS A 47 -14.29 3.64 -9.50
CA LYS A 47 -15.74 3.84 -9.65
C LYS A 47 -16.48 2.64 -10.24
N LYS A 48 -15.78 1.75 -10.92
CA LYS A 48 -16.33 0.55 -11.55
C LYS A 48 -16.27 -0.69 -10.65
N ILE A 49 -15.65 -0.56 -9.47
CA ILE A 49 -15.57 -1.67 -8.52
C ILE A 49 -16.92 -1.79 -7.80
N GLU A 50 -17.58 -2.91 -7.99
CA GLU A 50 -18.90 -3.22 -7.40
C GLU A 50 -18.82 -4.30 -6.32
N VAL A 51 -17.73 -5.06 -6.30
CA VAL A 51 -17.52 -6.12 -5.30
C VAL A 51 -17.19 -5.52 -3.92
N PRO A 52 -17.51 -6.24 -2.83
CA PRO A 52 -17.07 -5.85 -1.50
C PRO A 52 -15.56 -5.65 -1.48
N SER A 53 -15.12 -4.51 -1.00
CA SER A 53 -13.72 -4.12 -1.01
C SER A 53 -13.28 -3.62 0.37
N MET A 54 -12.08 -4.02 0.79
CA MET A 54 -11.47 -3.51 2.01
C MET A 54 -10.18 -2.78 1.68
N LEU A 55 -10.05 -1.58 2.21
CA LEU A 55 -8.84 -0.77 2.09
C LEU A 55 -8.21 -0.60 3.47
N ILE A 56 -6.92 -0.88 3.57
CA ILE A 56 -6.18 -0.74 4.82
C ILE A 56 -5.06 0.28 4.60
N PHE A 57 -5.02 1.29 5.45
CA PHE A 57 -4.01 2.35 5.40
C PHE A 57 -3.22 2.41 6.70
N GLY A 58 -1.93 2.72 6.61
CA GLY A 58 -1.12 3.09 7.76
C GLY A 58 -1.33 4.58 8.11
N GLU A 59 -1.52 4.88 9.39
CA GLU A 59 -1.71 6.26 9.85
C GLU A 59 -0.55 7.18 9.49
N LEU A 60 0.68 6.63 9.50
CA LEU A 60 1.93 7.35 9.27
C LEU A 60 2.52 7.08 7.88
N ASP A 61 1.69 6.60 6.95
CA ASP A 61 2.11 6.33 5.58
C ASP A 61 2.48 7.64 4.87
N LYS A 62 3.74 7.72 4.42
CA LYS A 62 4.27 8.86 3.69
C LYS A 62 4.20 8.70 2.17
N MET A 63 3.93 7.50 1.68
CA MET A 63 3.78 7.23 0.24
C MET A 63 2.36 7.47 -0.23
N VAL A 64 1.40 6.99 0.53
CA VAL A 64 -0.03 7.21 0.28
C VAL A 64 -0.60 7.92 1.50
N ASN A 65 -0.75 9.25 1.43
CA ASN A 65 -1.33 9.97 2.54
C ASN A 65 -2.80 9.60 2.75
N LEU A 66 -3.25 9.65 3.99
CA LEU A 66 -4.59 9.22 4.38
C LEU A 66 -5.71 9.97 3.66
N GLU A 67 -5.52 11.24 3.36
CA GLU A 67 -6.53 12.04 2.67
C GLU A 67 -6.77 11.52 1.25
N SER A 68 -5.68 11.28 0.52
CA SER A 68 -5.76 10.69 -0.83
C SER A 68 -6.33 9.29 -0.81
N GLY A 69 -5.92 8.48 0.17
CA GLY A 69 -6.44 7.12 0.36
C GLY A 69 -7.96 7.11 0.62
N LYS A 70 -8.44 7.99 1.48
CA LYS A 70 -9.87 8.14 1.77
C LYS A 70 -10.64 8.60 0.54
N LYS A 71 -10.16 9.62 -0.18
CA LYS A 71 -10.80 10.08 -1.44
C LYS A 71 -10.90 8.95 -2.46
N PHE A 72 -9.88 8.09 -2.55
CA PHE A 72 -9.92 6.92 -3.42
C PHE A 72 -10.95 5.88 -2.94
N SER A 73 -10.98 5.59 -1.66
CA SER A 73 -11.94 4.67 -1.04
C SER A 73 -13.38 5.11 -1.26
N ASP A 74 -13.67 6.40 -1.16
CA ASP A 74 -15.01 6.97 -1.35
C ASP A 74 -15.55 6.79 -2.78
N LEU A 75 -14.69 6.50 -3.75
CA LEU A 75 -15.08 6.19 -5.12
C LEU A 75 -15.58 4.75 -5.29
N ILE A 76 -15.25 3.86 -4.37
CA ILE A 76 -15.64 2.45 -4.42
C ILE A 76 -16.94 2.27 -3.65
N LYS A 77 -18.01 1.93 -4.37
CA LYS A 77 -19.37 1.89 -3.86
C LYS A 77 -19.57 1.01 -2.62
N ASN A 78 -18.87 -0.11 -2.54
CA ASN A 78 -18.99 -1.08 -1.45
C ASN A 78 -17.63 -1.31 -0.78
N SER A 79 -17.10 -0.24 -0.15
CA SER A 79 -15.78 -0.28 0.48
C SER A 79 -15.85 -0.10 2.00
N ASN A 80 -14.96 -0.80 2.69
CA ASN A 80 -14.63 -0.60 4.09
C ASN A 80 -13.20 -0.11 4.23
N THR A 81 -12.99 0.99 4.95
CA THR A 81 -11.67 1.56 5.17
C THR A 81 -11.22 1.37 6.62
N HIS A 82 -10.03 0.80 6.79
CA HIS A 82 -9.39 0.64 8.08
C HIS A 82 -8.08 1.43 8.13
N ILE A 83 -7.85 2.13 9.23
CA ILE A 83 -6.60 2.86 9.49
C ILE A 83 -5.89 2.19 10.65
N ILE A 84 -4.68 1.71 10.42
CA ILE A 84 -3.84 1.09 11.45
C ILE A 84 -2.94 2.16 12.05
N LYS A 85 -3.11 2.39 13.36
CA LYS A 85 -2.38 3.41 14.11
C LYS A 85 -0.90 3.07 14.27
N GLY A 86 -0.06 4.08 14.24
CA GLY A 86 1.39 3.94 14.44
C GLY A 86 2.04 3.04 13.39
N CYS A 87 1.54 3.07 12.16
CA CYS A 87 1.98 2.22 11.06
C CYS A 87 2.27 3.05 9.81
N GLY A 88 3.37 2.77 9.14
CA GLY A 88 3.74 3.36 7.86
C GLY A 88 3.19 2.55 6.68
N HIS A 89 3.91 2.61 5.55
CA HIS A 89 3.48 1.98 4.29
C HIS A 89 3.55 0.45 4.30
N MET A 90 4.52 -0.11 5.01
CA MET A 90 4.78 -1.57 5.03
C MET A 90 3.95 -2.28 6.10
N ILE A 91 2.64 -2.15 6.01
CA ILE A 91 1.68 -2.64 7.02
C ILE A 91 1.88 -4.13 7.32
N MET A 92 2.11 -4.95 6.28
CA MET A 92 2.32 -6.39 6.38
C MET A 92 3.57 -6.77 7.20
N ILE A 93 4.51 -5.85 7.36
CA ILE A 93 5.72 -6.04 8.16
C ILE A 93 5.59 -5.36 9.52
N GLU A 94 5.10 -4.11 9.53
CA GLU A 94 5.06 -3.28 10.73
C GLU A 94 3.96 -3.71 11.70
N LYS A 95 2.82 -4.12 11.16
CA LYS A 95 1.58 -4.44 11.89
C LYS A 95 0.89 -5.69 11.34
N ALA A 96 1.67 -6.76 11.12
CA ALA A 96 1.21 -7.99 10.50
C ALA A 96 0.00 -8.61 11.21
N PHE A 97 -0.02 -8.59 12.55
CA PHE A 97 -1.11 -9.15 13.34
C PHE A 97 -2.41 -8.36 13.15
N GLU A 98 -2.35 -7.05 13.32
CA GLU A 98 -3.51 -6.17 13.17
C GLU A 98 -4.08 -6.22 11.74
N MET A 99 -3.21 -6.27 10.73
CA MET A 99 -3.61 -6.42 9.34
C MET A 99 -4.32 -7.76 9.11
N ARG A 100 -3.75 -8.85 9.63
CA ARG A 100 -4.33 -10.20 9.53
C ARG A 100 -5.74 -10.24 10.14
N GLU A 101 -5.91 -9.68 11.33
CA GLU A 101 -7.21 -9.67 12.01
C GLU A 101 -8.27 -8.94 11.16
N LYS A 102 -7.93 -7.80 10.58
CA LYS A 102 -8.84 -7.06 9.68
C LYS A 102 -9.20 -7.85 8.42
N ILE A 103 -8.25 -8.56 7.83
CA ILE A 103 -8.51 -9.43 6.68
C ILE A 103 -9.48 -10.56 7.07
N LEU A 104 -9.25 -11.22 8.20
CA LEU A 104 -10.12 -12.30 8.67
C LEU A 104 -11.54 -11.80 8.99
N GLU A 105 -11.67 -10.64 9.64
CA GLU A 105 -12.97 -10.00 9.88
C GLU A 105 -13.73 -9.75 8.57
N PHE A 106 -13.03 -9.31 7.54
CA PHE A 106 -13.62 -9.02 6.23
C PHE A 106 -14.05 -10.31 5.49
N LEU A 107 -13.23 -11.35 5.52
CA LEU A 107 -13.51 -12.60 4.83
C LEU A 107 -14.62 -13.43 5.49
N ASN A 108 -14.83 -13.25 6.78
CA ASN A 108 -15.85 -13.99 7.55
C ASN A 108 -17.24 -13.30 7.59
N LYS A 109 -17.36 -12.19 6.91
CA LYS A 109 -18.66 -11.53 6.72
C LYS A 109 -19.43 -12.18 5.58
#